data_322823962d0d1c78ec0132882af9fd63
#
_entry.id   322823962d0d1c78ec0132882af9fd63
#
_cell.length_a   1.000
_cell.length_b   1.000
_cell.length_c   1.000
_cell.angle_alpha   90.00
_cell.angle_beta   90.00
_cell.angle_gamma   90.00
#
_symmetry.space_group_name_H-M   'P 1'
#
loop_
_entity.id
_entity.type
_entity.pdbx_description
1 polymer ?
#
loop_
_entity_poly.entity_id
_entity_poly.type
_entity_poly.pdbx_seq_one_letter_code
_entity_poly.pdbx_strand_id
1 'polypeptide(L)'
;MKLYIGGAYQGQEELARQENPGAPVFPDFHETIRREVVKGGLDPRAFAERFCREHPDAVVAADEVGAGVVPMAAEDRAFREAVGRTMCVIARNAVEVTRCVCGIGVRIK
;
A
#
# COMPACT_ATOMS: atom_id res chain seq x y z
N MET A 1 8.62 -1.81 -9.75
CA MET A 1 7.49 -1.82 -8.80
C MET A 1 6.54 -0.68 -9.09
N LYS A 2 5.26 -0.91 -9.00
CA LYS A 2 4.21 0.11 -9.16
C LYS A 2 3.27 0.07 -7.97
N LEU A 3 2.73 1.22 -7.59
CA LEU A 3 1.81 1.35 -6.46
C LEU A 3 0.50 1.97 -6.91
N TYR A 4 -0.61 1.33 -6.52
CA TYR A 4 -1.97 1.83 -6.70
C TYR A 4 -2.57 2.06 -5.32
N ILE A 5 -2.93 3.31 -5.02
CA ILE A 5 -3.40 3.71 -3.70
C ILE A 5 -4.66 4.57 -3.81
N GLY A 6 -5.54 4.46 -2.83
CA GLY A 6 -6.78 5.24 -2.78
C GLY A 6 -7.57 4.91 -1.53
N GLY A 7 -8.69 5.56 -1.34
CA GLY A 7 -9.61 5.23 -0.27
C GLY A 7 -10.20 3.84 -0.44
N ALA A 8 -10.90 3.36 0.57
CA ALA A 8 -11.57 2.05 0.50
C ALA A 8 -12.55 2.01 -0.67
N TYR A 9 -12.59 0.86 -1.34
CA TYR A 9 -13.52 0.58 -2.45
C TYR A 9 -13.38 1.52 -3.66
N GLN A 10 -12.19 2.03 -3.92
CA GLN A 10 -11.96 2.93 -5.06
C GLN A 10 -11.40 2.23 -6.31
N GLY A 11 -11.28 0.89 -6.28
CA GLY A 11 -10.91 0.10 -7.47
C GLY A 11 -9.41 -0.07 -7.69
N GLN A 12 -8.58 0.06 -6.66
CA GLN A 12 -7.13 -0.06 -6.77
C GLN A 12 -6.68 -1.38 -7.37
N GLU A 13 -7.20 -2.50 -6.84
CA GLU A 13 -6.81 -3.82 -7.31
C GLU A 13 -7.24 -4.06 -8.76
N GLU A 14 -8.47 -3.72 -9.09
CA GLU A 14 -9.00 -3.91 -10.44
C GLU A 14 -8.18 -3.15 -11.46
N LEU A 15 -7.88 -1.88 -11.17
CA LEU A 15 -7.08 -1.03 -12.06
C LEU A 15 -5.65 -1.56 -12.16
N ALA A 16 -5.06 -1.99 -11.05
CA ALA A 16 -3.73 -2.57 -11.04
C ALA A 16 -3.63 -3.79 -11.95
N ARG A 17 -4.60 -4.69 -11.88
CA ARG A 17 -4.61 -5.90 -12.72
C ARG A 17 -4.87 -5.57 -14.19
N GLN A 18 -5.76 -4.62 -14.44
CA GLN A 18 -6.13 -4.21 -15.79
C GLN A 18 -4.95 -3.56 -16.53
N GLU A 19 -4.20 -2.72 -15.84
CA GLU A 19 -3.08 -1.98 -16.44
C GLU A 19 -1.76 -2.77 -16.48
N ASN A 20 -1.67 -3.85 -15.71
CA ASN A 20 -0.45 -4.67 -15.60
C ASN A 20 -0.76 -6.15 -15.79
N PRO A 21 -1.26 -6.56 -16.96
CA PRO A 21 -1.59 -7.97 -17.19
C PRO A 21 -0.36 -8.86 -17.05
N GLY A 22 -0.51 -9.94 -16.31
CA GLY A 22 0.58 -10.90 -16.08
C GLY A 22 1.57 -10.51 -14.99
N ALA A 23 1.49 -9.30 -14.44
CA ALA A 23 2.38 -8.88 -13.36
C ALA A 23 1.94 -9.44 -12.00
N PRO A 24 2.87 -9.65 -11.05
CA PRO A 24 2.50 -10.09 -9.71
C PRO A 24 1.84 -8.96 -8.94
N VAL A 25 0.52 -9.05 -8.76
CA VAL A 25 -0.26 -8.05 -8.01
C VAL A 25 -0.41 -8.50 -6.56
N PHE A 26 -0.09 -7.59 -5.65
CA PHE A 26 -0.23 -7.78 -4.20
C PHE A 26 -1.39 -6.89 -3.73
N PRO A 27 -2.63 -7.44 -3.68
CA PRO A 27 -3.80 -6.64 -3.29
C PRO A 27 -3.91 -6.49 -1.78
N ASP A 28 -4.67 -5.52 -1.34
CA ASP A 28 -4.94 -5.28 0.08
C ASP A 28 -3.67 -5.24 0.92
N PHE A 29 -2.66 -4.55 0.42
CA PHE A 29 -1.33 -4.54 1.05
C PHE A 29 -1.36 -3.95 2.46
N HIS A 30 -2.33 -3.09 2.75
CA HIS A 30 -2.57 -2.58 4.10
C HIS A 30 -2.87 -3.71 5.10
N GLU A 31 -3.55 -4.78 4.67
CA GLU A 31 -3.79 -5.95 5.52
C GLU A 31 -2.53 -6.79 5.72
N THR A 32 -1.67 -6.86 4.71
CA THR A 32 -0.34 -7.47 4.85
C THR A 32 0.47 -6.71 5.91
N ILE A 33 0.42 -5.39 5.89
CA ILE A 33 1.10 -4.56 6.88
C ILE A 33 0.52 -4.81 8.28
N ARG A 34 -0.79 -4.93 8.40
CA ARG A 34 -1.42 -5.26 9.70
C ARG A 34 -0.86 -6.57 10.26
N ARG A 35 -0.79 -7.60 9.43
CA ARG A 35 -0.33 -8.91 9.85
C ARG A 35 1.16 -8.94 10.18
N GLU A 36 1.99 -8.39 9.30
CA GLU A 36 3.45 -8.52 9.42
C GLU A 36 4.07 -7.48 10.36
N VAL A 37 3.56 -6.26 10.34
CA VAL A 37 4.14 -5.16 11.10
C VAL A 37 3.44 -4.97 12.43
N VAL A 38 2.12 -4.77 12.43
CA VAL A 38 1.39 -4.46 13.67
C VAL A 38 1.32 -5.69 14.56
N LYS A 39 0.85 -6.81 14.04
CA LYS A 39 0.70 -8.05 14.81
C LYS A 39 2.00 -8.85 14.89
N GLY A 40 2.80 -8.83 13.83
CA GLY A 40 4.05 -9.57 13.75
C GLY A 40 5.24 -8.87 14.41
N GLY A 41 5.13 -7.60 14.76
CA GLY A 41 6.17 -6.87 15.47
C GLY A 41 7.37 -6.45 14.61
N LEU A 42 7.26 -6.47 13.30
CA LEU A 42 8.34 -6.04 12.43
C LEU A 42 8.41 -4.50 12.35
N ASP A 43 9.61 -3.97 12.17
CA ASP A 43 9.77 -2.55 11.90
C ASP A 43 9.20 -2.21 10.52
N PRO A 44 8.33 -1.20 10.39
CA PRO A 44 7.69 -0.87 9.11
C PRO A 44 8.67 -0.59 7.98
N ARG A 45 9.71 0.16 8.26
CA ARG A 45 10.71 0.53 7.27
C ARG A 45 11.52 -0.69 6.82
N ALA A 46 11.99 -1.50 7.77
CA ALA A 46 12.76 -2.70 7.46
C ALA A 46 11.92 -3.70 6.64
N PHE A 47 10.64 -3.86 7.01
CA PHE A 47 9.71 -4.69 6.27
C PHE A 47 9.55 -4.21 4.83
N ALA A 48 9.31 -2.90 4.65
CA ALA A 48 9.12 -2.32 3.33
C ALA A 48 10.37 -2.45 2.45
N GLU A 49 11.54 -2.18 3.01
CA GLU A 49 12.80 -2.29 2.28
C GLU A 49 13.07 -3.72 1.82
N ARG A 50 12.80 -4.69 2.70
CA ARG A 50 12.93 -6.11 2.36
C ARG A 50 11.94 -6.50 1.26
N PHE A 51 10.69 -6.08 1.38
CA PHE A 51 9.68 -6.36 0.36
C PHE A 51 10.10 -5.82 -1.01
N CYS A 52 10.60 -4.59 -1.06
CA CYS A 52 11.07 -3.99 -2.32
C CYS A 52 12.23 -4.76 -2.93
N ARG A 53 13.15 -5.27 -2.11
CA ARG A 53 14.28 -6.08 -2.62
C ARG A 53 13.80 -7.43 -3.13
N GLU A 54 12.88 -8.07 -2.42
CA GLU A 54 12.41 -9.42 -2.76
C GLU A 54 11.41 -9.42 -3.93
N HIS A 55 10.71 -8.31 -4.15
CA HIS A 55 9.65 -8.21 -5.15
C HIS A 55 9.80 -6.97 -6.03
N PRO A 56 10.90 -6.85 -6.80
CA PRO A 56 11.17 -5.64 -7.59
C PRO A 56 10.13 -5.36 -8.68
N ASP A 57 9.42 -6.39 -9.14
CA ASP A 57 8.41 -6.27 -10.18
C ASP A 57 6.97 -6.22 -9.65
N ALA A 58 6.80 -6.11 -8.34
CA ALA A 58 5.48 -6.14 -7.73
C ALA A 58 4.63 -4.95 -8.15
N VAL A 59 3.34 -5.22 -8.31
CA VAL A 59 2.31 -4.19 -8.41
C VAL A 59 1.52 -4.24 -7.11
N VAL A 60 1.67 -3.21 -6.30
CA VAL A 60 1.08 -3.14 -4.96
C VAL A 60 -0.21 -2.32 -5.01
N ALA A 61 -1.28 -2.86 -4.44
CA ALA A 61 -2.55 -2.15 -4.30
C ALA A 61 -2.91 -2.07 -2.81
N ALA A 62 -3.25 -0.89 -2.34
CA ALA A 62 -3.53 -0.67 -0.92
C ALA A 62 -4.53 0.46 -0.69
N ASP A 63 -5.19 0.40 0.46
CA ASP A 63 -6.03 1.48 0.93
C ASP A 63 -5.20 2.55 1.66
N GLU A 64 -5.61 3.79 1.50
CA GLU A 64 -5.04 4.96 2.15
C GLU A 64 -5.65 5.11 3.54
N VAL A 65 -5.17 4.32 4.51
CA VAL A 65 -5.76 4.28 5.85
C VAL A 65 -5.37 5.44 6.74
N GLY A 66 -4.44 6.28 6.31
CA GLY A 66 -3.99 7.46 7.03
C GLY A 66 -4.86 8.71 6.84
N ALA A 67 -5.81 8.67 5.89
CA ALA A 67 -6.68 9.81 5.61
C ALA A 67 -7.91 9.78 6.52
N GLY A 68 -8.34 10.94 7.00
CA GLY A 68 -9.57 11.08 7.77
C GLY A 68 -9.35 11.33 9.27
N VAL A 69 -10.35 10.98 10.07
CA VAL A 69 -10.37 11.25 11.51
C VAL A 69 -9.35 10.41 12.26
N VAL A 70 -8.67 11.00 13.25
CA VAL A 70 -7.70 10.28 14.09
C VAL A 70 -8.44 9.21 14.91
N PRO A 71 -8.05 7.93 14.83
CA PRO A 71 -8.67 6.87 15.60
C PRO A 71 -8.47 7.04 17.11
N MET A 72 -9.49 6.67 17.89
CA MET A 72 -9.42 6.70 19.35
C MET A 72 -8.62 5.54 19.91
N ALA A 73 -8.76 4.35 19.32
CA ALA A 73 -8.08 3.15 19.80
C ALA A 73 -6.58 3.17 19.47
N ALA A 74 -5.74 2.80 20.45
CA ALA A 74 -4.30 2.75 20.26
C ALA A 74 -3.88 1.77 19.15
N GLU A 75 -4.58 0.64 19.03
CA GLU A 75 -4.32 -0.35 17.99
C GLU A 75 -4.57 0.21 16.59
N ASP A 76 -5.65 0.98 16.42
CA ASP A 76 -5.95 1.61 15.13
C ASP A 76 -4.95 2.70 14.79
N ARG A 77 -4.47 3.45 15.79
CA ARG A 77 -3.41 4.44 15.58
C ARG A 77 -2.10 3.78 15.17
N ALA A 78 -1.77 2.64 15.79
CA ALA A 78 -0.57 1.87 15.46
C ALA A 78 -0.64 1.35 14.03
N PHE A 79 -1.80 0.85 13.61
CA PHE A 79 -2.04 0.40 12.25
C PHE A 79 -1.88 1.53 11.25
N ARG A 80 -2.51 2.66 11.51
CA ARG A 80 -2.43 3.84 10.65
C ARG A 80 -0.99 4.32 10.47
N GLU A 81 -0.23 4.37 11.57
CA GLU A 81 1.18 4.76 11.54
C GLU A 81 2.02 3.76 10.76
N ALA A 82 1.81 2.46 10.99
CA ALA A 82 2.55 1.40 10.30
C ALA A 82 2.32 1.44 8.80
N VAL A 83 1.07 1.62 8.36
CA VAL A 83 0.73 1.74 6.94
C VAL A 83 1.40 2.97 6.35
N GLY A 84 1.29 4.12 7.01
CA GLY A 84 1.89 5.35 6.52
C GLY A 84 3.40 5.23 6.32
N ARG A 85 4.11 4.70 7.31
CA ARG A 85 5.57 4.52 7.23
C ARG A 85 5.98 3.52 6.16
N THR A 86 5.30 2.39 6.08
CA THR A 86 5.57 1.35 5.09
C THR A 86 5.32 1.88 3.67
N MET A 87 4.18 2.52 3.46
CA MET A 87 3.79 2.99 2.13
C MET A 87 4.69 4.13 1.62
N CYS A 88 5.25 4.94 2.51
CA CYS A 88 6.23 5.96 2.09
C CYS A 88 7.47 5.31 1.48
N VAL A 89 7.93 4.20 2.03
CA VAL A 89 9.08 3.46 1.48
C VAL A 89 8.69 2.79 0.15
N ILE A 90 7.54 2.16 0.08
CA ILE A 90 7.03 1.53 -1.15
C ILE A 90 6.93 2.58 -2.27
N ALA A 91 6.31 3.72 -2.00
CA ALA A 91 6.13 4.79 -2.98
C ALA A 91 7.47 5.34 -3.48
N ARG A 92 8.46 5.47 -2.58
CA ARG A 92 9.79 5.94 -2.93
C ARG A 92 10.48 4.98 -3.89
N ASN A 93 10.29 3.69 -3.71
CA ASN A 93 10.91 2.65 -4.54
C ASN A 93 10.11 2.35 -5.81
N ALA A 94 8.84 2.73 -5.87
CA ALA A 94 8.01 2.50 -7.04
C ALA A 94 8.44 3.42 -8.19
N VAL A 95 8.40 2.90 -9.42
CA VAL A 95 8.64 3.71 -10.63
C VAL A 95 7.40 4.51 -11.00
N GLU A 96 6.22 4.04 -10.61
CA GLU A 96 4.95 4.71 -10.83
C GLU A 96 4.08 4.59 -9.59
N VAL A 97 3.40 5.67 -9.24
CA VAL A 97 2.38 5.69 -8.19
C VAL A 97 1.11 6.29 -8.79
N THR A 98 0.02 5.54 -8.69
CA THR A 98 -1.29 5.94 -9.20
C THR A 98 -2.27 6.07 -8.03
N ARG A 99 -2.92 7.21 -7.95
CA ARG A 99 -4.02 7.43 -7.00
C ARG A 99 -5.33 7.06 -7.68
N CYS A 100 -6.15 6.27 -6.99
CA CYS A 100 -7.42 5.78 -7.50
C CYS A 100 -8.59 6.50 -6.81
N VAL A 101 -9.46 7.06 -7.62
CA VAL A 101 -10.69 7.72 -7.15
C VAL A 101 -11.83 7.26 -8.06
N CYS A 102 -12.83 6.58 -7.48
CA CYS A 102 -13.98 6.08 -8.23
C CYS A 102 -13.57 5.22 -9.45
N GLY A 103 -12.56 4.40 -9.30
CA GLY A 103 -12.05 3.54 -10.38
C GLY A 103 -11.20 4.26 -11.42
N ILE A 104 -10.97 5.55 -11.26
CA ILE A 104 -10.16 6.35 -12.18
C ILE A 104 -8.77 6.53 -11.57
N GLY A 105 -7.73 6.17 -12.32
CA GLY A 105 -6.36 6.32 -11.88
C GLY A 105 -5.78 7.66 -12.30
N VAL A 106 -5.13 8.33 -11.35
CA VAL A 106 -4.36 9.55 -11.60
C VAL A 106 -2.93 9.28 -11.18
N ARG A 107 -2.02 9.36 -12.13
CA ARG A 107 -0.61 9.14 -11.84
C ARG A 107 -0.02 10.34 -11.11
N ILE A 108 0.61 10.09 -9.94
CA ILE A 108 1.22 11.13 -9.11
C ILE A 108 2.75 10.98 -9.03
N LYS A 109 3.24 9.87 -9.55
CA LYS A 109 4.69 9.68 -9.68
C LYS A 109 5.03 8.99 -10.99
#